data_10a0ff45da4af31cbcfdb2473243973f
#
_entry.id   10a0ff45da4af31cbcfdb2473243973f
#
_cell.length_a   1.000
_cell.length_b   1.000
_cell.length_c   1.000
_cell.angle_alpha   90.00
_cell.angle_beta   90.00
_cell.angle_gamma   90.00
#
_symmetry.space_group_name_H-M   'P 1'
#
loop_
_entity.id
_entity.type
_entity.pdbx_description
1 polymer ?
#
loop_
_entity_poly.entity_id
_entity_poly.type
_entity_poly.pdbx_seq_one_letter_code
_entity_poly.pdbx_strand_id
1 'polypeptide(L)'
;MKKNGKKKLLKDLFEEIRRGKSLYASCLKVGISSSEFYDILSSDEKLYEEYLLALSDYADLCMDEIRRIVQSLKDGDIDNSSAKLLIETEKWLAQKSCPEPFGGKISNEIEDGECREIVVKFV
;
A
#
# COMPACT_ATOMS: atom_id res chain seq x y z
N MET A 1 19.93 -5.38 -22.21
CA MET A 1 20.78 -5.15 -21.04
C MET A 1 20.22 -4.13 -20.08
N LYS A 2 20.02 -2.90 -20.54
CA LYS A 2 19.41 -1.87 -19.71
C LYS A 2 18.01 -2.28 -19.22
N LYS A 3 17.24 -2.96 -20.07
CA LYS A 3 15.91 -3.40 -19.73
C LYS A 3 15.92 -4.43 -18.60
N ASN A 4 16.87 -5.39 -18.64
CA ASN A 4 16.99 -6.40 -17.58
C ASN A 4 17.48 -5.78 -16.27
N GLY A 5 18.38 -4.80 -16.34
CA GLY A 5 18.84 -4.07 -15.17
C GLY A 5 17.70 -3.30 -14.51
N LYS A 6 16.86 -2.67 -15.33
CA LYS A 6 15.71 -1.93 -14.82
C LYS A 6 14.66 -2.85 -14.17
N LYS A 7 14.47 -4.06 -14.72
CA LYS A 7 13.55 -5.03 -14.11
C LYS A 7 14.02 -5.45 -12.73
N LYS A 8 15.34 -5.61 -12.55
CA LYS A 8 15.88 -5.92 -11.24
C LYS A 8 15.67 -4.77 -10.27
N LEU A 9 15.87 -3.54 -10.74
CA LEU A 9 15.61 -2.36 -9.92
C LEU A 9 14.14 -2.28 -9.50
N LEU A 10 13.23 -2.68 -10.39
CA LEU A 10 11.81 -2.70 -10.07
C LEU A 10 11.48 -3.71 -8.99
N LYS A 11 12.13 -4.86 -8.99
CA LYS A 11 11.93 -5.86 -7.92
C LYS A 11 12.36 -5.31 -6.57
N ASP A 12 13.49 -4.62 -6.53
CA ASP A 12 13.96 -3.96 -5.32
C ASP A 12 12.97 -2.87 -4.89
N LEU A 13 12.44 -2.13 -5.86
CA LEU A 13 11.46 -1.09 -5.60
C LEU A 13 10.18 -1.68 -5.01
N PHE A 14 9.71 -2.81 -5.53
CA PHE A 14 8.52 -3.49 -5.01
C PHE A 14 8.72 -3.93 -3.56
N GLU A 15 9.93 -4.38 -3.20
CA GLU A 15 10.23 -4.73 -1.83
C GLU A 15 10.11 -3.53 -0.90
N GLU A 16 10.56 -2.36 -1.34
CA GLU A 16 10.43 -1.13 -0.56
C GLU A 16 8.96 -0.75 -0.39
N ILE A 17 8.16 -0.91 -1.44
CA ILE A 17 6.72 -0.64 -1.37
C ILE A 17 6.04 -1.59 -0.38
N ARG A 18 6.38 -2.87 -0.40
CA ARG A 18 5.83 -3.85 0.55
C ARG A 18 6.11 -3.45 2.00
N ARG A 19 7.25 -2.82 2.24
CA ARG A 19 7.65 -2.37 3.57
C ARG A 19 7.02 -1.05 3.99
N GLY A 20 6.21 -0.46 3.11
CA GLY A 20 5.50 0.76 3.42
C GLY A 20 6.16 2.04 2.96
N LYS A 21 7.17 1.96 2.12
CA LYS A 21 7.79 3.15 1.54
C LYS A 21 6.93 3.68 0.41
N SER A 22 6.88 5.00 0.27
CA SER A 22 6.13 5.62 -0.84
C SER A 22 6.80 5.28 -2.17
N LEU A 23 6.06 5.42 -3.25
CA LEU A 23 6.61 5.22 -4.59
C LEU A 23 7.78 6.18 -4.83
N TYR A 24 7.61 7.45 -4.46
CA TYR A 24 8.65 8.45 -4.63
C TYR A 24 9.94 8.06 -3.89
N ALA A 25 9.83 7.70 -2.62
CA ALA A 25 10.99 7.30 -1.82
C ALA A 25 11.64 6.03 -2.37
N SER A 26 10.82 5.08 -2.83
CA SER A 26 11.32 3.83 -3.40
C SER A 26 12.07 4.09 -4.70
N CYS A 27 11.55 4.96 -5.55
CA CYS A 27 12.21 5.34 -6.80
C CYS A 27 13.55 6.03 -6.53
N LEU A 28 13.60 6.93 -5.56
CA LEU A 28 14.83 7.60 -5.18
C LEU A 28 15.89 6.59 -4.73
N LYS A 29 15.47 5.63 -3.92
CA LYS A 29 16.40 4.63 -3.37
C LYS A 29 17.00 3.75 -4.46
N VAL A 30 16.21 3.32 -5.43
CA VAL A 30 16.70 2.43 -6.47
C VAL A 30 17.25 3.17 -7.69
N GLY A 31 17.09 4.50 -7.75
CA GLY A 31 17.68 5.30 -8.81
C GLY A 31 16.91 5.33 -10.12
N ILE A 32 15.59 5.29 -10.04
CA ILE A 32 14.73 5.36 -11.23
C ILE A 32 13.71 6.49 -11.02
N SER A 33 13.30 7.14 -12.11
CA SER A 33 12.28 8.18 -12.02
C SER A 33 10.88 7.56 -12.03
N SER A 34 9.90 8.28 -11.50
CA SER A 34 8.51 7.83 -11.54
C SER A 34 8.01 7.63 -12.98
N SER A 35 8.43 8.51 -13.89
CA SER A 35 8.11 8.41 -15.31
C SER A 35 8.60 7.10 -15.91
N GLU A 36 9.86 6.77 -15.66
CA GLU A 36 10.44 5.52 -16.14
C GLU A 36 9.72 4.32 -15.55
N PHE A 37 9.39 4.41 -14.27
CA PHE A 37 8.64 3.36 -13.58
C PHE A 37 7.31 3.06 -14.27
N TYR A 38 6.51 4.09 -14.51
CA TYR A 38 5.22 3.92 -15.17
C TYR A 38 5.35 3.47 -16.62
N ASP A 39 6.37 3.95 -17.32
CA ASP A 39 6.63 3.51 -18.69
C ASP A 39 6.91 2.01 -18.75
N ILE A 40 7.72 1.52 -17.82
CA ILE A 40 8.04 0.09 -17.76
C ILE A 40 6.80 -0.73 -17.42
N LEU A 41 6.02 -0.27 -16.44
CA LEU A 41 4.80 -0.97 -16.03
C LEU A 41 3.79 -1.05 -17.17
N SER A 42 3.64 0.03 -17.95
CA SER A 42 2.68 0.04 -19.04
C SER A 42 3.08 -0.86 -20.21
N SER A 43 4.36 -1.25 -20.28
CA SER A 43 4.85 -2.13 -21.33
C SER A 43 5.06 -3.58 -20.87
N ASP A 44 4.85 -3.87 -19.59
CA ASP A 44 5.09 -5.21 -19.05
C ASP A 44 3.99 -5.58 -18.05
N GLU A 45 3.01 -6.33 -18.53
CA GLU A 45 1.85 -6.73 -17.75
C GLU A 45 2.23 -7.52 -16.50
N LYS A 46 3.25 -8.36 -16.59
CA LYS A 46 3.69 -9.17 -15.46
C LYS A 46 4.26 -8.30 -14.35
N LEU A 47 5.05 -7.29 -14.70
CA LEU A 47 5.59 -6.35 -13.73
C LEU A 47 4.47 -5.52 -13.10
N TYR A 48 3.48 -5.16 -13.89
CA TYR A 48 2.33 -4.44 -13.37
C TYR A 48 1.60 -5.28 -12.31
N GLU A 49 1.40 -6.56 -12.58
CA GLU A 49 0.79 -7.47 -11.61
C GLU A 49 1.62 -7.57 -10.32
N GLU A 50 2.94 -7.63 -10.44
CA GLU A 50 3.83 -7.65 -9.28
C GLU A 50 3.71 -6.36 -8.45
N TYR A 51 3.54 -5.24 -9.12
CA TYR A 51 3.32 -3.97 -8.45
C TYR A 51 2.01 -3.99 -7.66
N LEU A 52 0.93 -4.49 -8.26
CA LEU A 52 -0.36 -4.60 -7.58
C LEU A 52 -0.26 -5.49 -6.35
N LEU A 53 0.48 -6.60 -6.45
CA LEU A 53 0.70 -7.47 -5.31
C LEU A 53 1.48 -6.78 -4.19
N ALA A 54 2.48 -5.98 -4.54
CA ALA A 54 3.25 -5.24 -3.55
C ALA A 54 2.36 -4.26 -2.79
N LEU A 55 1.46 -3.58 -3.48
CA LEU A 55 0.50 -2.67 -2.86
C LEU A 55 -0.48 -3.42 -1.94
N SER A 56 -0.95 -4.60 -2.37
CA SER A 56 -1.81 -5.44 -1.56
C SER A 56 -1.10 -5.89 -0.29
N ASP A 57 0.15 -6.30 -0.42
CA ASP A 57 0.94 -6.74 0.75
C ASP A 57 1.08 -5.62 1.77
N TYR A 58 1.29 -4.40 1.30
CA TYR A 58 1.36 -3.26 2.20
C TYR A 58 0.01 -2.98 2.89
N ALA A 59 -1.08 -3.08 2.15
CA ALA A 59 -2.41 -2.91 2.74
C ALA A 59 -2.66 -3.95 3.84
N ASP A 60 -2.22 -5.19 3.63
CA ASP A 60 -2.33 -6.24 4.64
C ASP A 60 -1.52 -5.89 5.89
N LEU A 61 -0.33 -5.31 5.71
CA LEU A 61 0.47 -4.86 6.86
C LEU A 61 -0.24 -3.77 7.66
N CYS A 62 -0.93 -2.87 6.98
CA CYS A 62 -1.72 -1.83 7.65
C CYS A 62 -2.83 -2.47 8.49
N MET A 63 -3.48 -3.51 7.96
CA MET A 63 -4.51 -4.21 8.70
C MET A 63 -3.96 -4.92 9.94
N ASP A 64 -2.80 -5.54 9.81
CA ASP A 64 -2.15 -6.17 10.96
C ASP A 64 -1.78 -5.14 12.02
N GLU A 65 -1.33 -3.98 11.59
CA GLU A 65 -1.00 -2.90 12.53
C GLU A 65 -2.23 -2.41 13.28
N ILE A 66 -3.38 -2.30 12.59
CA ILE A 66 -4.64 -1.94 13.24
C ILE A 66 -4.98 -2.96 14.33
N ARG A 67 -4.80 -4.25 14.04
CA ARG A 67 -5.06 -5.31 15.04
C ARG A 67 -4.15 -5.17 16.25
N ARG A 68 -2.89 -4.83 16.05
CA ARG A 68 -1.96 -4.59 17.16
C ARG A 68 -2.38 -3.40 18.01
N ILE A 69 -2.81 -2.32 17.35
CA ILE A 69 -3.28 -1.13 18.07
C ILE A 69 -4.51 -1.46 18.91
N VAL A 70 -5.45 -2.22 18.35
CA VAL A 70 -6.64 -2.63 19.09
C VAL A 70 -6.24 -3.47 20.31
N GLN A 71 -5.29 -4.38 20.13
CA GLN A 71 -4.83 -5.20 21.25
C GLN A 71 -4.14 -4.36 22.32
N SER A 72 -3.31 -3.40 21.93
CA SER A 72 -2.67 -2.47 22.85
C SER A 72 -3.68 -1.66 23.65
N LEU A 73 -4.77 -1.26 22.99
CA LEU A 73 -5.85 -0.54 23.67
C LEU A 73 -6.53 -1.44 24.70
N LYS A 74 -6.81 -2.69 24.36
CA LYS A 74 -7.42 -3.66 25.26
C LYS A 74 -6.51 -3.93 26.47
N ASP A 75 -5.21 -3.97 26.24
CA ASP A 75 -4.22 -4.20 27.28
C ASP A 75 -3.95 -2.97 28.14
N GLY A 76 -4.49 -1.82 27.77
CA GLY A 76 -4.29 -0.58 28.50
C GLY A 76 -2.96 0.11 28.24
N ASP A 77 -2.25 -0.31 27.19
CA ASP A 77 -0.92 0.26 26.87
C ASP A 77 -1.02 1.61 26.17
N ILE A 78 -2.15 1.91 25.54
CA ILE A 78 -2.37 3.22 24.91
C ILE A 78 -3.77 3.70 25.24
N ASP A 79 -3.98 5.02 25.17
CA ASP A 79 -5.29 5.60 25.44
C ASP A 79 -6.19 5.57 24.21
N ASN A 80 -7.48 5.84 24.43
CA ASN A 80 -8.49 5.82 23.37
C ASN A 80 -8.19 6.83 22.26
N SER A 81 -7.76 8.02 22.63
CA SER A 81 -7.49 9.09 21.66
C SER A 81 -6.33 8.73 20.74
N SER A 82 -5.24 8.20 21.33
CA SER A 82 -4.08 7.76 20.56
C SER A 82 -4.42 6.57 19.65
N ALA A 83 -5.16 5.59 20.19
CA ALA A 83 -5.59 4.45 19.40
C ALA A 83 -6.44 4.87 18.20
N LYS A 84 -7.40 5.76 18.44
CA LYS A 84 -8.27 6.26 17.37
C LYS A 84 -7.46 6.93 16.27
N LEU A 85 -6.53 7.79 16.64
CA LEU A 85 -5.69 8.50 15.67
C LEU A 85 -4.85 7.53 14.86
N LEU A 86 -4.21 6.57 15.52
CA LEU A 86 -3.38 5.58 14.84
C LEU A 86 -4.20 4.69 13.90
N ILE A 87 -5.36 4.25 14.33
CA ILE A 87 -6.25 3.42 13.51
C ILE A 87 -6.73 4.19 12.29
N GLU A 88 -7.14 5.45 12.47
CA GLU A 88 -7.57 6.29 11.34
C GLU A 88 -6.45 6.49 10.33
N THR A 89 -5.22 6.68 10.81
CA THR A 89 -4.04 6.83 9.96
C THR A 89 -3.79 5.56 9.16
N GLU A 90 -3.83 4.39 9.80
CA GLU A 90 -3.61 3.12 9.13
C GLU A 90 -4.70 2.81 8.10
N LYS A 91 -5.95 3.14 8.42
CA LYS A 91 -7.06 2.99 7.46
C LYS A 91 -6.82 3.83 6.22
N TRP A 92 -6.41 5.09 6.42
CA TRP A 92 -6.14 6.00 5.33
C TRP A 92 -5.01 5.47 4.44
N LEU A 93 -3.92 4.98 5.06
CA LEU A 93 -2.78 4.42 4.32
C LEU A 93 -3.19 3.17 3.53
N ALA A 94 -3.96 2.27 4.14
CA ALA A 94 -4.44 1.07 3.47
C ALA A 94 -5.32 1.43 2.27
N GLN A 95 -6.19 2.40 2.44
CA GLN A 95 -7.11 2.85 1.41
C GLN A 95 -6.36 3.48 0.23
N LYS A 96 -5.34 4.30 0.52
CA LYS A 96 -4.51 4.92 -0.51
C LYS A 96 -3.65 3.91 -1.26
N SER A 97 -3.41 2.75 -0.65
CA SER A 97 -2.59 1.69 -1.25
C SER A 97 -3.41 0.62 -1.97
N CYS A 98 -4.72 0.80 -2.10
CA CYS A 98 -5.55 -0.16 -2.83
C CYS A 98 -5.11 -0.25 -4.28
N PRO A 99 -4.73 -1.44 -4.77
CA PRO A 99 -4.21 -1.59 -6.13
C PRO A 99 -5.30 -1.60 -7.19
N GLU A 100 -4.92 -1.21 -8.41
CA GLU A 100 -5.75 -1.41 -9.59
C GLU A 100 -5.62 -2.88 -10.02
N PRO A 101 -6.65 -3.56 -10.54
CA PRO A 101 -7.99 -3.05 -10.73
C PRO A 101 -8.82 -3.01 -9.45
N PHE A 102 -8.34 -3.59 -8.36
CA PHE A 102 -9.02 -3.51 -7.07
C PHE A 102 -9.20 -2.06 -6.64
N GLY A 103 -8.17 -1.24 -6.85
CA GLY A 103 -8.23 0.17 -6.53
C GLY A 103 -9.36 0.88 -7.26
N GLY A 104 -9.57 0.56 -8.54
CA GLY A 104 -10.66 1.12 -9.31
C GLY A 104 -12.01 0.72 -8.77
N LYS A 105 -12.20 -0.56 -8.48
CA LYS A 105 -13.42 -1.07 -7.90
C LYS A 105 -13.66 -0.49 -6.51
N ILE A 106 -12.61 -0.49 -5.71
CA ILE A 106 -12.68 0.05 -4.35
C ILE A 106 -12.93 1.55 -4.39
N SER A 107 -12.35 2.27 -5.37
CA SER A 107 -12.59 3.70 -5.51
C SER A 107 -14.06 4.00 -5.80
N ASN A 108 -14.71 3.17 -6.62
CA ASN A 108 -16.14 3.30 -6.86
C ASN A 108 -16.93 3.06 -5.57
N GLU A 109 -16.51 2.06 -4.81
CA GLU A 109 -17.11 1.77 -3.52
C GLU A 109 -16.89 2.89 -2.51
N ILE A 110 -15.73 3.55 -2.57
CA ILE A 110 -15.45 4.72 -1.73
C ILE A 110 -16.42 5.85 -2.06
N GLU A 111 -16.64 6.11 -3.35
CA GLU A 111 -17.59 7.13 -3.77
C GLU A 111 -18.98 6.81 -3.26
N ASP A 112 -19.32 5.52 -3.24
CA ASP A 112 -20.59 5.04 -2.71
C ASP A 112 -20.55 4.79 -1.20
N GLY A 113 -19.37 4.90 -0.59
CA GLY A 113 -19.17 4.64 0.83
C GLY A 113 -18.81 3.21 1.17
N GLU A 114 -18.86 2.29 0.23
CA GLU A 114 -18.65 0.87 0.49
C GLU A 114 -17.22 0.49 0.82
N CYS A 115 -16.25 1.09 0.14
CA CYS A 115 -14.84 0.81 0.42
C CYS A 115 -14.49 1.22 1.86
N ARG A 116 -15.04 2.33 2.33
CA ARG A 116 -14.85 2.76 3.70
C ARG A 116 -15.41 1.74 4.69
N GLU A 117 -16.55 1.16 4.35
CA GLU A 117 -17.16 0.13 5.18
C GLU A 117 -16.29 -1.11 5.24
N ILE A 118 -15.71 -1.51 4.11
CA ILE A 118 -14.79 -2.64 4.04
C ILE A 118 -13.60 -2.40 4.96
N VAL A 119 -12.99 -1.23 4.89
CA VAL A 119 -11.84 -0.87 5.73
C VAL A 119 -12.26 -0.83 7.20
N VAL A 120 -13.44 -0.27 7.49
CA VAL A 120 -13.95 -0.17 8.86
C VAL A 120 -14.23 -1.55 9.46
N LYS A 121 -14.69 -2.51 8.66
CA LYS A 121 -14.96 -3.87 9.13
C LYS A 121 -13.74 -4.57 9.72
N PHE A 122 -12.55 -4.15 9.33
CA PHE A 122 -11.32 -4.71 9.88
C PHE A 122 -10.92 -4.06 11.21
N VAL A 123 -11.59 -3.00 11.58
CA VAL A 123 -11.34 -2.29 12.83
C VAL A 123 -12.37 -2.67 13.86
#